data_d99993254c6943a0b25b6d692a8e7356
#
_entry.id   d99993254c6943a0b25b6d692a8e7356
#
_cell.length_a   1.000
_cell.length_b   1.000
_cell.length_c   1.000
_cell.angle_alpha   90.00
_cell.angle_beta   90.00
_cell.angle_gamma   90.00
#
_symmetry.space_group_name_H-M   'P 1'
#
loop_
_entity.id
_entity.type
_entity.pdbx_description
1 polymer ?
#
loop_
_entity_poly.entity_id
_entity_poly.type
_entity_poly.pdbx_seq_one_letter_code
_entity_poly.pdbx_strand_id
1 'polypeptide(L)'
;MYLKQKKEETDMRILLCCAGGFSTNMLMQNMKKVVKESAKLNEEDFKFTAIPADSLEEEIDNWDVVLVGPQVSHKIDFIEAVCKPKNVPFAVIDKDVYGQMDGATVLKLALVTRKKHEMGK
;
A
#
# COMPACT_ATOMS: atom_id res chain seq x y z
N MET A 1 15.81 -11.12 -19.80
CA MET A 1 16.42 -10.19 -19.05
C MET A 1 15.82 -8.84 -19.12
N TYR A 2 15.80 -8.36 -20.27
CA TYR A 2 15.20 -7.13 -20.54
C TYR A 2 13.73 -7.07 -20.14
N LEU A 3 12.98 -8.11 -20.47
CA LEU A 3 11.59 -8.20 -20.10
C LEU A 3 11.39 -8.26 -18.60
N LYS A 4 12.32 -8.90 -17.94
CA LYS A 4 12.25 -9.00 -16.51
C LYS A 4 12.38 -7.64 -15.84
N GLN A 5 13.25 -6.81 -16.35
CA GLN A 5 13.39 -5.47 -15.82
C GLN A 5 12.11 -4.67 -16.01
N LYS A 6 11.49 -4.79 -17.17
CA LYS A 6 10.23 -4.11 -17.42
C LYS A 6 9.17 -4.54 -16.44
N LYS A 7 9.11 -5.83 -16.16
CA LYS A 7 8.14 -6.35 -15.25
C LYS A 7 8.35 -5.80 -13.85
N GLU A 8 9.60 -5.71 -13.44
CA GLU A 8 9.91 -5.16 -12.13
C GLU A 8 9.50 -3.70 -12.02
N GLU A 9 9.62 -2.96 -13.10
CA GLU A 9 9.24 -1.57 -13.09
C GLU A 9 7.74 -1.38 -12.90
N THR A 10 6.96 -2.34 -13.36
CA THR A 10 5.51 -2.22 -13.24
C THR A 10 4.97 -2.85 -11.96
N ASP A 11 5.79 -3.61 -11.26
CA ASP A 11 5.37 -4.24 -10.02
C ASP A 11 5.08 -3.18 -8.97
N MET A 12 4.03 -3.43 -8.22
CA MET A 12 3.59 -2.53 -7.17
C MET A 12 3.44 -3.32 -5.88
N ARG A 13 4.27 -3.01 -4.90
CA ARG A 13 4.24 -3.69 -3.61
C ARG A 13 3.62 -2.75 -2.60
N ILE A 14 2.43 -3.10 -2.14
CA ILE A 14 1.62 -2.26 -1.26
C ILE A 14 1.57 -2.86 0.13
N LEU A 15 2.01 -2.09 1.11
CA LEU A 15 2.00 -2.51 2.50
C LEU A 15 0.94 -1.74 3.26
N LEU A 16 0.12 -2.47 4.02
CA LEU A 16 -0.89 -1.85 4.87
C LEU A 16 -0.45 -1.95 6.31
N CYS A 17 -0.37 -0.81 6.98
CA CYS A 17 -0.06 -0.75 8.40
C CYS A 17 -1.36 -0.63 9.17
N CYS A 18 -1.54 -1.48 10.16
CA CYS A 18 -2.78 -1.52 10.93
C CYS A 18 -2.48 -1.85 12.39
N ALA A 19 -3.55 -1.89 13.17
CA ALA A 19 -3.45 -2.30 14.57
C ALA A 19 -3.44 -3.82 14.72
N GLY A 20 -3.69 -4.50 13.58
CA GLY A 20 -3.85 -5.95 13.55
C GLY A 20 -5.31 -6.31 13.51
N GLY A 21 -5.62 -7.42 12.86
CA GLY A 21 -6.95 -7.92 12.88
C GLY A 21 -7.56 -8.16 11.51
N PHE A 22 -8.77 -8.61 11.55
CA PHE A 22 -9.49 -9.10 10.40
C PHE A 22 -9.82 -8.07 9.35
N SER A 23 -10.19 -6.85 9.77
CA SER A 23 -10.72 -5.89 8.82
C SER A 23 -9.70 -5.51 7.76
N THR A 24 -8.42 -5.45 8.13
CA THR A 24 -7.38 -5.15 7.16
C THR A 24 -7.23 -6.27 6.15
N ASN A 25 -7.36 -7.51 6.60
CA ASN A 25 -7.32 -8.65 5.68
C ASN A 25 -8.47 -8.61 4.70
N MET A 26 -9.66 -8.27 5.17
CA MET A 26 -10.83 -8.16 4.29
C MET A 26 -10.65 -7.06 3.25
N LEU A 27 -10.12 -5.93 3.68
CA LEU A 27 -9.84 -4.82 2.77
C LEU A 27 -8.84 -5.27 1.71
N MET A 28 -7.80 -5.97 2.14
CA MET A 28 -6.77 -6.45 1.23
C MET A 28 -7.35 -7.42 0.20
N GLN A 29 -8.24 -8.30 0.62
CA GLN A 29 -8.90 -9.21 -0.31
C GLN A 29 -9.73 -8.45 -1.33
N ASN A 30 -10.40 -7.39 -0.90
CA ASN A 30 -11.18 -6.56 -1.81
C ASN A 30 -10.28 -5.84 -2.81
N MET A 31 -9.11 -5.39 -2.38
CA MET A 31 -8.15 -4.77 -3.30
C MET A 31 -7.66 -5.77 -4.33
N LYS A 32 -7.37 -6.98 -3.90
CA LYS A 32 -6.94 -8.04 -4.82
C LYS A 32 -8.03 -8.35 -5.85
N LYS A 33 -9.28 -8.35 -5.39
CA LYS A 33 -10.40 -8.61 -6.27
C LYS A 33 -10.52 -7.53 -7.34
N VAL A 34 -10.32 -6.27 -6.96
CA VAL A 34 -10.38 -5.17 -7.91
C VAL A 34 -9.32 -5.34 -8.99
N VAL A 35 -8.10 -5.70 -8.60
CA VAL A 35 -7.04 -5.93 -9.57
C VAL A 35 -7.41 -7.07 -10.50
N LYS A 36 -7.91 -8.16 -9.92
CA LYS A 36 -8.26 -9.34 -10.70
C LYS A 36 -9.34 -9.06 -11.73
N GLU A 37 -10.31 -8.22 -11.38
CA GLU A 37 -11.43 -7.92 -12.26
C GLU A 37 -11.13 -6.80 -13.26
N SER A 38 -10.02 -6.12 -13.11
CA SER A 38 -9.67 -5.01 -13.97
C SER A 38 -9.07 -5.50 -15.28
N ALA A 39 -9.52 -4.94 -16.38
CA ALA A 39 -8.97 -5.26 -17.70
C ALA A 39 -7.59 -4.64 -17.90
N LYS A 40 -7.27 -3.63 -17.11
CA LYS A 40 -6.01 -2.88 -17.29
C LYS A 40 -4.92 -3.28 -16.32
N LEU A 41 -5.27 -3.93 -15.23
CA LEU A 41 -4.31 -4.30 -14.20
C LEU A 41 -4.06 -5.80 -14.24
N ASN A 42 -2.86 -6.16 -13.87
CA ASN A 42 -2.44 -7.55 -13.88
C ASN A 42 -2.13 -7.99 -12.47
N GLU A 43 -2.79 -9.05 -12.04
CA GLU A 43 -2.64 -9.59 -10.70
C GLU A 43 -1.19 -9.83 -10.32
N GLU A 44 -0.41 -10.30 -11.29
CA GLU A 44 0.99 -10.63 -11.06
C GLU A 44 1.85 -9.42 -10.75
N ASP A 45 1.38 -8.24 -11.11
CA ASP A 45 2.15 -7.02 -10.91
C ASP A 45 1.93 -6.41 -9.54
N PHE A 46 1.07 -7.00 -8.71
CA PHE A 46 0.72 -6.45 -7.41
C PHE A 46 1.01 -7.40 -6.28
N LYS A 47 1.55 -6.85 -5.20
CA LYS A 47 1.77 -7.56 -3.96
C LYS A 47 1.12 -6.79 -2.83
N PHE A 48 0.44 -7.49 -1.96
CA PHE A 48 -0.23 -6.88 -0.81
C PHE A 48 0.12 -7.62 0.46
N THR A 49 0.40 -6.88 1.50
CA THR A 49 0.62 -7.46 2.82
C THR A 49 0.17 -6.46 3.88
N ALA A 50 -0.30 -6.97 4.99
CA ALA A 50 -0.72 -6.16 6.13
C ALA A 50 0.13 -6.53 7.33
N ILE A 51 0.64 -5.51 8.03
CA ILE A 51 1.47 -5.72 9.23
C ILE A 51 1.05 -4.72 10.30
N PRO A 52 1.36 -5.03 11.57
CA PRO A 52 1.23 -4.01 12.60
C PRO A 52 2.21 -2.87 12.34
N ALA A 53 1.81 -1.66 12.68
CA ALA A 53 2.66 -0.51 12.43
C ALA A 53 4.03 -0.63 13.11
N ASP A 54 4.08 -1.31 14.24
CA ASP A 54 5.33 -1.47 14.97
C ASP A 54 6.37 -2.31 14.22
N SER A 55 5.93 -3.10 13.25
CA SER A 55 6.84 -3.93 12.46
C SER A 55 7.35 -3.24 11.20
N LEU A 56 6.95 -1.99 10.98
CA LEU A 56 7.25 -1.30 9.73
C LEU A 56 8.74 -1.19 9.46
N GLU A 57 9.52 -0.90 10.48
CA GLU A 57 10.96 -0.70 10.33
C GLU A 57 11.65 -1.91 9.70
N GLU A 58 11.19 -3.09 10.04
CA GLU A 58 11.77 -4.33 9.55
C GLU A 58 11.38 -4.64 8.11
N GLU A 59 10.26 -4.07 7.67
CA GLU A 59 9.69 -4.43 6.37
C GLU A 59 9.88 -3.38 5.29
N ILE A 60 10.21 -2.15 5.68
CA ILE A 60 10.09 -1.01 4.79
C ILE A 60 10.86 -1.14 3.46
N ASP A 61 11.98 -1.85 3.47
CA ASP A 61 12.79 -1.97 2.28
C ASP A 61 12.14 -2.81 1.18
N ASN A 62 11.12 -3.55 1.53
CA ASN A 62 10.48 -4.49 0.61
C ASN A 62 9.26 -3.92 -0.10
N TRP A 63 8.89 -2.67 0.18
CA TRP A 63 7.61 -2.14 -0.26
C TRP A 63 7.75 -0.82 -1.01
N ASP A 64 6.80 -0.58 -1.92
CA ASP A 64 6.82 0.61 -2.78
C ASP A 64 5.92 1.72 -2.27
N VAL A 65 4.90 1.37 -1.50
CA VAL A 65 4.02 2.35 -0.91
C VAL A 65 3.43 1.78 0.37
N VAL A 66 3.24 2.64 1.36
CA VAL A 66 2.70 2.27 2.66
C VAL A 66 1.36 2.96 2.86
N LEU A 67 0.33 2.18 3.14
CA LEU A 67 -0.98 2.72 3.47
C LEU A 67 -1.23 2.52 4.94
N VAL A 68 -1.70 3.58 5.59
CA VAL A 68 -1.86 3.61 7.04
C VAL A 68 -3.34 3.52 7.37
N GLY A 69 -3.72 2.47 8.11
CA GLY A 69 -5.10 2.33 8.55
C GLY A 69 -5.48 3.44 9.51
N PRO A 70 -6.73 3.86 9.50
CA PRO A 70 -7.14 4.97 10.40
C PRO A 70 -6.98 4.63 11.88
N GLN A 71 -6.96 3.34 12.23
CA GLN A 71 -6.79 2.92 13.61
C GLN A 71 -5.40 3.25 14.16
N VAL A 72 -4.43 3.42 13.28
CA VAL A 72 -3.05 3.72 13.69
C VAL A 72 -2.58 5.07 13.15
N SER A 73 -3.50 5.93 12.78
CA SER A 73 -3.13 7.26 12.29
C SER A 73 -2.40 8.08 13.35
N HIS A 74 -2.60 7.76 14.64
CA HIS A 74 -1.86 8.41 15.71
C HIS A 74 -0.37 8.08 15.69
N LYS A 75 0.03 7.09 14.91
CA LYS A 75 1.44 6.70 14.76
C LYS A 75 2.06 7.28 13.49
N ILE A 76 1.41 8.27 12.90
CA ILE A 76 1.87 8.80 11.61
C ILE A 76 3.30 9.36 11.70
N ASP A 77 3.66 9.97 12.83
CA ASP A 77 5.01 10.51 12.99
C ASP A 77 6.05 9.40 12.96
N PHE A 78 5.76 8.28 13.61
CA PHE A 78 6.65 7.13 13.58
C PHE A 78 6.75 6.58 12.16
N ILE A 79 5.62 6.45 11.49
CA ILE A 79 5.58 5.92 10.13
C ILE A 79 6.37 6.81 9.18
N GLU A 80 6.20 8.11 9.30
CA GLU A 80 6.94 9.05 8.49
C GLU A 80 8.45 8.93 8.74
N ALA A 81 8.83 8.78 10.00
CA ALA A 81 10.25 8.66 10.37
C ALA A 81 10.89 7.41 9.76
N VAL A 82 10.11 6.36 9.56
CA VAL A 82 10.60 5.14 8.94
C VAL A 82 10.62 5.25 7.42
N CYS A 83 9.58 5.83 6.85
CA CYS A 83 9.41 5.87 5.40
C CYS A 83 10.32 6.89 4.70
N LYS A 84 10.46 8.06 5.28
CA LYS A 84 11.21 9.14 4.63
C LYS A 84 12.66 8.80 4.32
N PRO A 85 13.44 8.27 5.27
CA PRO A 85 14.84 7.95 4.97
C PRO A 85 14.97 6.89 3.88
N LYS A 86 13.96 6.06 3.70
CA LYS A 86 13.95 5.01 2.69
C LYS A 86 13.29 5.46 1.39
N ASN A 87 12.83 6.69 1.37
CA ASN A 87 12.19 7.27 0.17
C ASN A 87 10.97 6.49 -0.27
N VAL A 88 10.18 6.04 0.69
CA VAL A 88 8.94 5.30 0.43
C VAL A 88 7.75 6.21 0.73
N PRO A 89 6.84 6.40 -0.23
CA PRO A 89 5.67 7.24 0.02
C PRO A 89 4.66 6.53 0.91
N PHE A 90 3.87 7.32 1.62
CA PHE A 90 2.84 6.77 2.50
C PHE A 90 1.61 7.68 2.49
N ALA A 91 0.47 7.11 2.83
CA ALA A 91 -0.78 7.86 2.92
C ALA A 91 -1.69 7.21 3.93
N VAL A 92 -2.54 8.00 4.56
CA VAL A 92 -3.52 7.51 5.53
C VAL A 92 -4.81 7.21 4.79
N ILE A 93 -5.39 6.04 5.05
CA ILE A 93 -6.67 5.66 4.46
C ILE A 93 -7.78 6.39 5.21
N ASP A 94 -8.68 7.01 4.46
CA ASP A 94 -9.84 7.68 5.03
C ASP A 94 -10.69 6.67 5.81
N LYS A 95 -11.17 7.10 6.98
CA LYS A 95 -11.87 6.17 7.85
C LYS A 95 -13.19 5.65 7.26
N ASP A 96 -13.88 6.48 6.47
CA ASP A 96 -15.11 6.02 5.82
C ASP A 96 -14.82 5.02 4.72
N VAL A 97 -13.78 5.26 3.96
CA VAL A 97 -13.34 4.35 2.91
C VAL A 97 -12.95 3.01 3.53
N TYR A 98 -12.21 3.07 4.63
CA TYR A 98 -11.80 1.86 5.34
C TYR A 98 -13.01 1.13 5.90
N GLY A 99 -13.93 1.86 6.51
CA GLY A 99 -15.12 1.27 7.11
C GLY A 99 -16.01 0.56 6.10
N GLN A 100 -16.02 1.05 4.86
CA GLN A 100 -16.81 0.44 3.80
C GLN A 100 -16.05 -0.68 3.09
N MET A 101 -14.81 -0.93 3.49
CA MET A 101 -13.97 -1.93 2.83
C MET A 101 -13.84 -1.68 1.33
N ASP A 102 -13.72 -0.40 0.97
CA ASP A 102 -13.73 0.02 -0.43
C ASP A 102 -12.34 -0.20 -1.05
N GLY A 103 -12.11 -1.43 -1.49
CA GLY A 103 -10.82 -1.82 -2.06
C GLY A 103 -10.43 -1.03 -3.28
N ALA A 104 -11.42 -0.64 -4.10
CA ALA A 104 -11.13 0.14 -5.31
C ALA A 104 -10.55 1.50 -4.97
N THR A 105 -11.15 2.19 -4.01
CA THR A 105 -10.68 3.51 -3.61
C THR A 105 -9.33 3.43 -2.94
N VAL A 106 -9.12 2.41 -2.10
CA VAL A 106 -7.83 2.25 -1.43
C VAL A 106 -6.73 1.91 -2.43
N LEU A 107 -7.04 1.06 -3.41
CA LEU A 107 -6.08 0.75 -4.45
C LEU A 107 -5.70 2.00 -5.23
N LYS A 108 -6.68 2.82 -5.57
CA LYS A 108 -6.44 4.07 -6.26
C LYS A 108 -5.57 5.00 -5.43
N LEU A 109 -5.81 5.05 -4.13
CA LEU A 109 -4.97 5.85 -3.23
C LEU A 109 -3.52 5.42 -3.30
N ALA A 110 -3.27 4.11 -3.30
CA ALA A 110 -1.91 3.60 -3.38
C ALA A 110 -1.24 4.01 -4.69
N LEU A 111 -1.95 3.85 -5.79
CA LEU A 111 -1.41 4.18 -7.11
C LEU A 111 -1.11 5.67 -7.23
N VAL A 112 -2.04 6.51 -6.78
CA VAL A 112 -1.87 7.96 -6.84
C VAL A 112 -0.73 8.41 -5.93
N THR A 113 -0.65 7.84 -4.73
CA THR A 113 0.39 8.20 -3.77
C THR A 113 1.77 7.91 -4.33
N ARG A 114 1.94 6.73 -4.92
CA ARG A 114 3.20 6.37 -5.52
C ARG A 114 3.55 7.26 -6.71
N LYS A 115 2.57 7.52 -7.55
CA LYS A 115 2.80 8.35 -8.73
C LYS A 115 3.21 9.77 -8.37
N LYS A 116 2.54 10.36 -7.39
CA LYS A 116 2.89 11.70 -6.93
C LYS A 116 4.30 11.74 -6.38
N HIS A 117 4.67 10.69 -5.65
CA HIS A 117 6.00 10.62 -5.08
C HIS A 117 7.07 10.58 -6.17
N GLU A 118 6.83 9.79 -7.21
CA GLU A 118 7.76 9.68 -8.32
C GLU A 118 7.86 10.97 -9.11
N MET A 119 6.75 11.66 -9.26
CA MET A 119 6.75 12.92 -9.99
C MET A 119 7.44 14.04 -9.23
N GLY A 120 7.49 13.95 -7.93
CA GLY A 120 8.13 14.96 -7.09
C GLY A 120 9.63 14.84 -6.97
N LYS A 121 10.20 13.82 -7.56
CA LYS A 121 11.67 13.62 -7.50
C LYS A 121 12.45 14.53 -8.40
#